data_3f1b900b89a2b20b93a9c1500cba7083
#
_entry.id   3f1b900b89a2b20b93a9c1500cba7083
#
_cell.length_a   1.000
_cell.length_b   1.000
_cell.length_c   1.000
_cell.angle_alpha   90.00
_cell.angle_beta   90.00
_cell.angle_gamma   90.00
#
_symmetry.space_group_name_H-M   'P 1'
#
loop_
_entity.id
_entity.type
_entity.pdbx_description
1 polymer ?
#
loop_
_entity_poly.entity_id
_entity_poly.type
_entity_poly.pdbx_seq_one_letter_code
_entity_poly.pdbx_strand_id
1 'polypeptide(L)'
;MSKIKEAFQNGKAFIPFITCGDPDLETTKKIVRAMAANGADLIELGIPFSDPTAEGPVIQEANIRALKNHITTDDVFEMVKELRQELSLPLVFMTYANVIFSYGTGRQTAGAGGAGLPAETAAVGAAGGANAPAQALCGIEGFAARAAECGINGIILPDVPFEEREEFAPVFRKYGIDLISMIAPTSHTRIRTIAEKAEGFVYVVSSLGVTGIRQNITTDLGAMVALVREANPEIPCAIGFGIATPEQAERMGKIADGVIVGSAIVKQIGTLGTKAPEVIGAYTKEMKEASNRFFIDE
;
A
#
# COMPACT_ATOMS: atom_id res chain seq x y z
N MET A 1 -11.01 -8.56 15.15
CA MET A 1 -11.29 -7.52 14.13
C MET A 1 -9.96 -7.18 13.49
N SER A 2 -9.90 -6.99 12.17
CA SER A 2 -8.66 -6.58 11.51
C SER A 2 -8.24 -5.20 11.98
N LYS A 3 -6.94 -5.00 12.30
CA LYS A 3 -6.40 -3.67 12.66
C LYS A 3 -6.64 -2.61 11.58
N ILE A 4 -6.73 -3.01 10.33
CA ILE A 4 -7.02 -2.09 9.22
C ILE A 4 -8.39 -1.46 9.38
N LYS A 5 -9.42 -2.23 9.79
CA LYS A 5 -10.77 -1.69 10.03
C LYS A 5 -10.82 -0.66 11.16
N GLU A 6 -9.91 -0.73 12.13
CA GLU A 6 -9.82 0.25 13.22
C GLU A 6 -9.48 1.66 12.69
N ALA A 7 -8.72 1.77 11.59
CA ALA A 7 -8.38 3.04 10.96
C ALA A 7 -9.59 3.83 10.46
N PHE A 8 -10.74 3.17 10.26
CA PHE A 8 -11.97 3.79 9.74
C PHE A 8 -13.02 4.10 10.83
N GLN A 9 -12.69 3.88 12.12
CA GLN A 9 -13.67 4.04 13.21
C GLN A 9 -13.78 5.48 13.74
N ASN A 10 -12.74 6.30 13.55
CA ASN A 10 -12.66 7.64 14.13
C ASN A 10 -12.80 8.74 13.05
N GLY A 11 -13.85 8.65 12.24
CA GLY A 11 -14.09 9.55 11.12
C GLY A 11 -13.53 9.00 9.81
N LYS A 12 -13.29 9.88 8.83
CA LYS A 12 -12.73 9.49 7.53
C LYS A 12 -11.24 9.19 7.66
N ALA A 13 -10.84 7.99 7.23
CA ALA A 13 -9.44 7.59 7.27
C ALA A 13 -8.61 8.41 6.26
N PHE A 14 -7.48 8.97 6.70
CA PHE A 14 -6.48 9.54 5.81
C PHE A 14 -5.33 8.56 5.66
N ILE A 15 -5.06 8.16 4.42
CA ILE A 15 -4.12 7.08 4.07
C ILE A 15 -3.05 7.64 3.12
N PRO A 16 -1.91 8.11 3.64
CA PRO A 16 -0.77 8.52 2.83
C PRO A 16 0.01 7.31 2.31
N PHE A 17 0.47 7.40 1.05
CA PHE A 17 1.41 6.46 0.43
C PHE A 17 2.78 7.11 0.26
N ILE A 18 3.84 6.35 0.53
CA ILE A 18 5.23 6.71 0.24
C ILE A 18 6.00 5.53 -0.33
N THR A 19 7.07 5.81 -1.09
CA THR A 19 8.05 4.81 -1.52
C THR A 19 9.14 4.66 -0.45
N CYS A 20 9.35 3.47 0.06
CA CYS A 20 10.38 3.19 1.06
C CYS A 20 11.78 3.43 0.49
N GLY A 21 12.63 4.11 1.26
CA GLY A 21 14.00 4.42 0.84
C GLY A 21 14.14 5.61 -0.09
N ASP A 22 13.08 6.38 -0.33
CA ASP A 22 13.12 7.65 -1.06
C ASP A 22 13.09 8.84 -0.08
N PRO A 23 14.13 9.68 -0.01
CA PRO A 23 15.43 9.56 -0.66
C PRO A 23 16.38 8.54 0.00
N ASP A 24 16.11 8.14 1.22
CA ASP A 24 16.83 7.14 2.03
C ASP A 24 15.92 6.59 3.14
N LEU A 25 16.32 5.46 3.78
CA LEU A 25 15.52 4.80 4.82
C LEU A 25 15.36 5.64 6.09
N GLU A 26 16.37 6.39 6.49
CA GLU A 26 16.31 7.23 7.69
C GLU A 26 15.32 8.38 7.50
N THR A 27 15.31 8.97 6.32
CA THR A 27 14.34 10.01 5.96
C THR A 27 12.94 9.41 5.86
N THR A 28 12.79 8.22 5.28
CA THR A 28 11.52 7.47 5.24
C THR A 28 10.95 7.27 6.64
N LYS A 29 11.75 6.79 7.59
CA LYS A 29 11.33 6.61 8.99
C LYS A 29 10.83 7.93 9.62
N LYS A 30 11.55 9.04 9.38
CA LYS A 30 11.13 10.36 9.87
C LYS A 30 9.82 10.83 9.25
N ILE A 31 9.61 10.57 7.95
CA ILE A 31 8.36 10.89 7.25
C ILE A 31 7.20 10.08 7.83
N VAL A 32 7.38 8.77 8.03
CA VAL A 32 6.34 7.90 8.61
C VAL A 32 5.94 8.39 10.02
N ARG A 33 6.91 8.73 10.86
CA ARG A 33 6.65 9.31 12.20
C ARG A 33 5.89 10.64 12.10
N ALA A 34 6.30 11.50 11.19
CA ALA A 34 5.64 12.79 10.99
C ALA A 34 4.20 12.63 10.51
N MET A 35 3.93 11.71 9.58
CA MET A 35 2.57 11.40 9.12
C MET A 35 1.72 10.83 10.25
N ALA A 36 2.24 9.86 11.01
CA ALA A 36 1.53 9.27 12.16
C ALA A 36 1.19 10.32 13.23
N ALA A 37 2.13 11.19 13.57
CA ALA A 37 1.93 12.26 14.56
C ALA A 37 0.94 13.34 14.09
N ASN A 38 0.67 13.45 12.79
CA ASN A 38 -0.21 14.45 12.18
C ASN A 38 -1.52 13.87 11.64
N GLY A 39 -1.94 12.69 12.10
CA GLY A 39 -3.28 12.17 11.88
C GLY A 39 -3.44 11.23 10.69
N ALA A 40 -2.37 10.62 10.19
CA ALA A 40 -2.52 9.45 9.33
C ALA A 40 -3.15 8.29 10.12
N ASP A 41 -4.21 7.68 9.60
CA ASP A 41 -4.90 6.57 10.25
C ASP A 41 -4.35 5.21 9.82
N LEU A 42 -3.80 5.14 8.62
CA LEU A 42 -3.10 4.00 8.03
C LEU A 42 -2.03 4.55 7.10
N ILE A 43 -0.90 3.88 6.97
CA ILE A 43 0.15 4.29 6.02
C ILE A 43 0.44 3.16 5.05
N GLU A 44 0.44 3.50 3.75
CA GLU A 44 0.87 2.60 2.68
C GLU A 44 2.36 2.80 2.40
N LEU A 45 3.10 1.71 2.45
CA LEU A 45 4.54 1.61 2.27
C LEU A 45 4.84 0.88 0.95
N GLY A 46 5.23 1.61 -0.08
CA GLY A 46 5.65 1.04 -1.36
C GLY A 46 7.03 0.40 -1.24
N ILE A 47 7.13 -0.89 -1.51
CA ILE A 47 8.43 -1.56 -1.64
C ILE A 47 9.02 -1.20 -3.00
N PRO A 48 10.25 -0.62 -3.06
CA PRO A 48 10.84 -0.21 -4.33
C PRO A 48 10.97 -1.37 -5.31
N PHE A 49 10.57 -1.15 -6.56
CA PHE A 49 10.63 -2.14 -7.62
C PHE A 49 11.11 -1.51 -8.94
N SER A 50 11.89 -2.26 -9.73
CA SER A 50 12.49 -1.76 -10.97
C SER A 50 11.49 -1.61 -12.11
N ASP A 51 10.40 -2.40 -12.10
CA ASP A 51 9.46 -2.53 -13.22
C ASP A 51 8.00 -2.30 -12.79
N PRO A 52 7.66 -1.14 -12.19
CA PRO A 52 6.35 -0.87 -11.61
C PRO A 52 5.31 -0.58 -12.68
N THR A 53 4.58 -1.59 -13.12
CA THR A 53 3.62 -1.53 -14.23
C THR A 53 2.35 -0.73 -13.94
N ALA A 54 1.97 -0.59 -12.66
CA ALA A 54 0.74 0.11 -12.23
C ALA A 54 1.00 1.59 -11.85
N GLU A 55 2.24 2.04 -11.87
CA GLU A 55 2.64 3.34 -11.32
C GLU A 55 3.00 4.34 -12.40
N GLY A 56 2.67 5.61 -12.15
CA GLY A 56 3.01 6.73 -13.00
C GLY A 56 4.41 7.30 -12.73
N PRO A 57 4.85 8.28 -13.54
CA PRO A 57 6.23 8.77 -13.56
C PRO A 57 6.75 9.23 -12.19
N VAL A 58 5.91 9.87 -11.37
CA VAL A 58 6.29 10.38 -10.04
C VAL A 58 6.76 9.26 -9.11
N ILE A 59 6.00 8.14 -9.07
CA ILE A 59 6.34 7.00 -8.23
C ILE A 59 7.46 6.17 -8.86
N GLN A 60 7.50 6.05 -10.18
CA GLN A 60 8.62 5.42 -10.88
C GLN A 60 9.96 6.13 -10.57
N GLU A 61 9.98 7.46 -10.59
CA GLU A 61 11.17 8.24 -10.20
C GLU A 61 11.58 8.02 -8.74
N ALA A 62 10.61 7.88 -7.83
CA ALA A 62 10.87 7.56 -6.43
C ALA A 62 11.49 6.17 -6.27
N ASN A 63 10.96 5.16 -6.98
CA ASN A 63 11.55 3.82 -7.04
C ASN A 63 13.01 3.88 -7.53
N ILE A 64 13.29 4.65 -8.59
CA ILE A 64 14.65 4.83 -9.09
C ILE A 64 15.57 5.47 -8.04
N ARG A 65 15.09 6.49 -7.30
CA ARG A 65 15.89 7.12 -6.23
C ARG A 65 16.17 6.13 -5.09
N ALA A 66 15.17 5.38 -4.64
CA ALA A 66 15.33 4.39 -3.59
C ALA A 66 16.30 3.26 -4.01
N LEU A 67 16.12 2.70 -5.21
CA LEU A 67 16.97 1.60 -5.72
C LEU A 67 18.44 2.01 -5.94
N LYS A 68 18.72 3.30 -6.22
CA LYS A 68 20.10 3.81 -6.27
C LYS A 68 20.84 3.66 -4.94
N ASN A 69 20.12 3.59 -3.82
CA ASN A 69 20.67 3.35 -2.49
C ASN A 69 20.77 1.86 -2.16
N HIS A 70 20.58 0.98 -3.14
CA HIS A 70 20.62 -0.48 -2.98
C HIS A 70 19.64 -1.03 -1.94
N ILE A 71 18.50 -0.37 -1.76
CA ILE A 71 17.47 -0.78 -0.81
C ILE A 71 16.92 -2.15 -1.24
N THR A 72 16.90 -3.07 -0.31
CA THR A 72 16.35 -4.42 -0.46
C THR A 72 14.99 -4.54 0.26
N THR A 73 14.25 -5.59 -0.04
CA THR A 73 13.00 -5.92 0.68
C THR A 73 13.28 -6.17 2.17
N ASP A 74 14.41 -6.77 2.52
CA ASP A 74 14.77 -7.00 3.92
C ASP A 74 15.08 -5.71 4.67
N ASP A 75 15.70 -4.71 4.02
CA ASP A 75 15.91 -3.39 4.62
C ASP A 75 14.56 -2.71 4.94
N VAL A 76 13.56 -2.88 4.06
CA VAL A 76 12.20 -2.38 4.30
C VAL A 76 11.54 -3.11 5.48
N PHE A 77 11.71 -4.42 5.59
CA PHE A 77 11.21 -5.18 6.74
C PHE A 77 11.85 -4.72 8.06
N GLU A 78 13.17 -4.55 8.10
CA GLU A 78 13.85 -4.06 9.31
C GLU A 78 13.40 -2.63 9.67
N MET A 79 13.25 -1.75 8.68
CA MET A 79 12.69 -0.40 8.88
C MET A 79 11.31 -0.45 9.54
N VAL A 80 10.42 -1.32 9.05
CA VAL A 80 9.07 -1.49 9.64
C VAL A 80 9.16 -2.01 11.07
N LYS A 81 10.02 -2.99 11.33
CA LYS A 81 10.24 -3.55 12.68
C LYS A 81 10.70 -2.48 13.68
N GLU A 82 11.59 -1.58 13.27
CA GLU A 82 11.99 -0.42 14.09
C GLU A 82 10.79 0.52 14.36
N LEU A 83 10.04 0.88 13.31
CA LEU A 83 8.88 1.77 13.44
C LEU A 83 7.79 1.18 14.35
N ARG A 84 7.63 -0.15 14.38
CA ARG A 84 6.67 -0.84 15.23
C ARG A 84 6.96 -0.75 16.73
N GLN A 85 8.17 -0.40 17.13
CA GLN A 85 8.50 -0.17 18.54
C GLN A 85 7.75 1.04 19.12
N GLU A 86 7.31 1.96 18.29
CA GLU A 86 6.68 3.23 18.68
C GLU A 86 5.32 3.50 18.01
N LEU A 87 5.01 2.84 16.88
CA LEU A 87 3.79 3.08 16.11
C LEU A 87 2.81 1.91 16.19
N SER A 88 1.57 2.21 16.55
CA SER A 88 0.48 1.24 16.63
C SER A 88 -0.49 1.29 15.43
N LEU A 89 -0.49 2.39 14.63
CA LEU A 89 -1.39 2.52 13.48
C LEU A 89 -1.13 1.42 12.43
N PRO A 90 -2.16 1.02 11.64
CA PRO A 90 -1.98 0.02 10.59
C PRO A 90 -0.95 0.46 9.55
N LEU A 91 -0.09 -0.48 9.16
CA LEU A 91 0.85 -0.33 8.03
C LEU A 91 0.52 -1.40 6.98
N VAL A 92 0.45 -0.98 5.73
CA VAL A 92 0.14 -1.83 4.59
C VAL A 92 1.27 -1.73 3.58
N PHE A 93 1.73 -2.86 3.06
CA PHE A 93 2.65 -2.84 1.93
C PHE A 93 1.90 -2.71 0.60
N MET A 94 2.46 -1.92 -0.32
CA MET A 94 2.15 -1.98 -1.74
C MET A 94 3.37 -2.52 -2.48
N THR A 95 3.21 -3.63 -3.19
CA THR A 95 4.29 -4.30 -3.91
C THR A 95 3.74 -5.12 -5.07
N TYR A 96 4.60 -5.84 -5.77
CA TYR A 96 4.28 -6.62 -6.96
C TYR A 96 4.45 -8.11 -6.72
N ALA A 97 3.67 -8.95 -7.42
CA ALA A 97 3.72 -10.40 -7.30
C ALA A 97 5.14 -10.95 -7.49
N ASN A 98 5.90 -10.41 -8.45
CA ASN A 98 7.27 -10.84 -8.71
C ASN A 98 8.22 -10.62 -7.51
N VAL A 99 8.05 -9.54 -6.76
CA VAL A 99 8.83 -9.28 -5.53
C VAL A 99 8.56 -10.36 -4.50
N ILE A 100 7.29 -10.75 -4.36
CA ILE A 100 6.86 -11.78 -3.41
C ILE A 100 7.37 -13.16 -3.82
N PHE A 101 7.17 -13.56 -5.09
CA PHE A 101 7.60 -14.87 -5.59
C PHE A 101 9.12 -15.05 -5.51
N SER A 102 9.90 -13.99 -5.72
CA SER A 102 11.36 -14.05 -5.68
C SER A 102 11.95 -13.94 -4.28
N TYR A 103 11.16 -13.62 -3.26
CA TYR A 103 11.64 -13.44 -1.90
C TYR A 103 12.30 -14.72 -1.34
N GLY A 104 13.53 -14.62 -0.84
CA GLY A 104 14.26 -15.72 -0.23
C GLY A 104 14.74 -16.83 -1.18
N THR A 105 14.52 -16.70 -2.50
CA THR A 105 14.90 -17.76 -3.49
C THR A 105 16.36 -17.69 -3.94
N GLY A 106 17.21 -16.89 -3.29
CA GLY A 106 18.60 -16.63 -3.71
C GLY A 106 18.71 -15.69 -4.92
N ARG A 107 17.58 -15.27 -5.49
CA ARG A 107 17.45 -14.22 -6.51
C ARG A 107 17.07 -12.89 -5.89
N GLN A 108 17.67 -12.53 -4.76
CA GLN A 108 17.58 -11.13 -4.33
C GLN A 108 18.26 -10.32 -5.43
N THR A 109 17.46 -9.74 -6.27
CA THR A 109 17.90 -8.81 -7.29
C THR A 109 18.45 -7.59 -6.57
N ALA A 110 19.75 -7.62 -6.26
CA ALA A 110 20.51 -6.40 -6.13
C ALA A 110 20.19 -5.57 -7.38
N GLY A 111 19.79 -4.35 -7.19
CA GLY A 111 19.43 -3.45 -8.29
C GLY A 111 20.45 -3.50 -9.41
N ALA A 112 19.94 -3.60 -10.61
CA ALA A 112 20.54 -3.31 -11.90
C ALA A 112 22.04 -3.60 -12.08
N GLY A 113 22.33 -4.56 -12.92
CA GLY A 113 23.60 -4.60 -13.66
C GLY A 113 24.29 -5.94 -13.68
N GLY A 114 24.20 -6.64 -14.78
CA GLY A 114 25.18 -7.65 -15.13
C GLY A 114 24.61 -9.02 -15.50
N ALA A 115 24.70 -9.30 -16.77
CA ALA A 115 24.41 -10.55 -17.44
C ALA A 115 25.05 -11.78 -16.78
N GLY A 116 24.32 -12.89 -16.79
CA GLY A 116 24.90 -14.21 -16.56
C GLY A 116 23.92 -15.17 -15.89
N LEU A 117 23.10 -15.85 -16.70
CA LEU A 117 22.42 -17.10 -16.29
C LEU A 117 23.45 -18.22 -16.17
N PRO A 118 23.27 -19.13 -15.19
CA PRO A 118 22.95 -20.48 -15.60
C PRO A 118 21.62 -20.99 -15.00
N ALA A 119 20.84 -21.59 -15.89
CA ALA A 119 19.67 -22.33 -15.55
C ALA A 119 20.08 -23.66 -14.89
N GLU A 120 19.71 -23.85 -13.63
CA GLU A 120 19.45 -25.17 -13.08
C GLU A 120 18.15 -25.12 -12.30
N THR A 121 17.18 -25.82 -12.85
CA THR A 121 15.88 -26.12 -12.28
C THR A 121 16.09 -26.95 -11.02
N ALA A 122 16.06 -26.31 -9.84
CA ALA A 122 15.88 -27.05 -8.61
C ALA A 122 14.39 -27.24 -8.37
N ALA A 123 13.98 -28.50 -8.42
CA ALA A 123 12.63 -28.97 -8.14
C ALA A 123 12.13 -28.44 -6.80
N VAL A 124 10.90 -27.88 -6.83
CA VAL A 124 10.14 -27.51 -5.64
C VAL A 124 9.80 -28.78 -4.88
N GLY A 125 10.59 -29.10 -3.86
CA GLY A 125 10.26 -30.13 -2.89
C GLY A 125 9.34 -29.55 -1.83
N ALA A 126 8.07 -29.94 -1.89
CA ALA A 126 7.11 -29.69 -0.82
C ALA A 126 7.52 -30.52 0.42
N ALA A 127 8.16 -29.92 1.39
CA ALA A 127 8.26 -30.42 2.76
C ALA A 127 8.78 -29.31 3.72
N GLY A 128 7.90 -28.40 4.09
CA GLY A 128 8.13 -27.47 5.20
C GLY A 128 7.05 -27.70 6.24
N GLY A 129 7.35 -28.44 7.31
CA GLY A 129 6.47 -28.55 8.47
C GLY A 129 6.29 -27.20 9.15
N ALA A 130 5.18 -27.00 9.88
CA ALA A 130 4.71 -25.77 10.51
C ALA A 130 5.67 -25.11 11.53
N ASN A 131 6.92 -25.53 11.65
CA ASN A 131 7.93 -25.09 12.62
C ASN A 131 9.28 -24.70 12.00
N ALA A 132 9.37 -24.46 10.68
CA ALA A 132 10.60 -23.93 10.11
C ALA A 132 10.80 -22.46 10.54
N PRO A 133 12.03 -22.01 10.91
CA PRO A 133 12.25 -20.59 11.19
C PRO A 133 11.92 -19.77 9.94
N ALA A 134 11.31 -18.58 10.15
CA ALA A 134 10.84 -17.72 9.05
C ALA A 134 11.91 -17.44 7.97
N GLN A 135 13.18 -17.46 8.34
CA GLN A 135 14.34 -17.32 7.44
C GLN A 135 14.58 -18.52 6.49
N ALA A 136 13.92 -19.64 6.72
CA ALA A 136 14.04 -20.84 5.87
C ALA A 136 12.92 -20.93 4.81
N LEU A 137 11.92 -20.04 4.89
CA LEU A 137 10.81 -19.98 3.95
C LEU A 137 11.12 -19.01 2.81
N CYS A 138 10.67 -19.33 1.60
CA CYS A 138 10.83 -18.47 0.43
C CYS A 138 9.49 -18.26 -0.30
N GLY A 139 9.50 -17.37 -1.30
CA GLY A 139 8.29 -17.04 -2.07
C GLY A 139 7.20 -16.42 -1.20
N ILE A 140 5.95 -16.68 -1.53
CA ILE A 140 4.76 -16.11 -0.85
C ILE A 140 4.80 -16.40 0.66
N GLU A 141 5.10 -17.64 1.03
CA GLU A 141 5.13 -18.08 2.43
C GLU A 141 6.20 -17.34 3.24
N GLY A 142 7.42 -17.23 2.69
CA GLY A 142 8.53 -16.52 3.32
C GLY A 142 8.26 -15.02 3.47
N PHE A 143 7.74 -14.40 2.42
CA PHE A 143 7.37 -12.99 2.44
C PHE A 143 6.27 -12.72 3.48
N ALA A 144 5.20 -13.53 3.49
CA ALA A 144 4.08 -13.36 4.41
C ALA A 144 4.50 -13.55 5.88
N ALA A 145 5.33 -14.57 6.16
CA ALA A 145 5.87 -14.81 7.50
C ALA A 145 6.69 -13.60 7.98
N ARG A 146 7.58 -13.08 7.12
CA ARG A 146 8.43 -11.94 7.46
C ARG A 146 7.64 -10.65 7.63
N ALA A 147 6.66 -10.39 6.75
CA ALA A 147 5.76 -9.24 6.86
C ALA A 147 4.97 -9.26 8.18
N ALA A 148 4.44 -10.42 8.58
CA ALA A 148 3.74 -10.58 9.85
C ALA A 148 4.68 -10.38 11.06
N GLU A 149 5.90 -10.92 11.03
CA GLU A 149 6.91 -10.72 12.09
C GLU A 149 7.24 -9.24 12.28
N CYS A 150 7.33 -8.48 11.19
CA CYS A 150 7.57 -7.04 11.24
C CYS A 150 6.33 -6.23 11.66
N GLY A 151 5.15 -6.85 11.68
CA GLY A 151 3.90 -6.21 12.11
C GLY A 151 3.14 -5.51 10.98
N ILE A 152 3.29 -5.92 9.74
CA ILE A 152 2.45 -5.48 8.62
C ILE A 152 1.04 -6.04 8.78
N ASN A 153 0.03 -5.23 8.47
CA ASN A 153 -1.37 -5.56 8.67
C ASN A 153 -2.10 -5.91 7.37
N GLY A 154 -1.59 -5.47 6.24
CA GLY A 154 -2.18 -5.76 4.94
C GLY A 154 -1.20 -5.60 3.79
N ILE A 155 -1.63 -6.04 2.62
CA ILE A 155 -0.85 -5.97 1.38
C ILE A 155 -1.74 -5.61 0.21
N ILE A 156 -1.21 -4.78 -0.70
CA ILE A 156 -1.82 -4.38 -1.97
C ILE A 156 -0.93 -4.90 -3.09
N LEU A 157 -1.53 -5.63 -4.03
CA LEU A 157 -0.88 -6.19 -5.22
C LEU A 157 -1.56 -5.64 -6.46
N PRO A 158 -1.08 -4.52 -7.04
CA PRO A 158 -1.77 -3.86 -8.14
C PRO A 158 -1.70 -4.62 -9.47
N ASP A 159 -0.76 -5.57 -9.59
CA ASP A 159 -0.55 -6.43 -10.76
C ASP A 159 -1.27 -7.78 -10.67
N VAL A 160 -1.92 -8.09 -9.53
CA VAL A 160 -2.67 -9.33 -9.34
C VAL A 160 -4.16 -9.07 -9.54
N PRO A 161 -4.77 -9.59 -10.62
CA PRO A 161 -6.20 -9.46 -10.83
C PRO A 161 -6.98 -10.27 -9.77
N PHE A 162 -8.22 -9.85 -9.52
CA PHE A 162 -9.07 -10.48 -8.50
C PHE A 162 -9.21 -12.00 -8.68
N GLU A 163 -9.22 -12.47 -9.91
CA GLU A 163 -9.34 -13.89 -10.27
C GLU A 163 -8.14 -14.72 -9.80
N GLU A 164 -6.97 -14.12 -9.66
CA GLU A 164 -5.73 -14.77 -9.23
C GLU A 164 -5.44 -14.58 -7.71
N ARG A 165 -6.31 -13.86 -7.00
CA ARG A 165 -6.11 -13.58 -5.57
C ARG A 165 -6.01 -14.84 -4.71
N GLU A 166 -6.63 -15.93 -5.11
CA GLU A 166 -6.65 -17.20 -4.36
C GLU A 166 -5.26 -17.88 -4.30
N GLU A 167 -4.30 -17.44 -5.11
CA GLU A 167 -2.89 -17.84 -4.99
C GLU A 167 -2.22 -17.21 -3.77
N PHE A 168 -2.64 -16.02 -3.38
CA PHE A 168 -2.03 -15.22 -2.32
C PHE A 168 -2.85 -15.18 -1.03
N ALA A 169 -4.16 -14.98 -1.12
CA ALA A 169 -5.03 -14.70 0.01
C ALA A 169 -5.01 -15.76 1.12
N PRO A 170 -5.02 -17.07 0.83
CA PRO A 170 -4.96 -18.10 1.88
C PRO A 170 -3.67 -18.02 2.70
N VAL A 171 -2.53 -17.72 2.03
CA VAL A 171 -1.24 -17.61 2.68
C VAL A 171 -1.21 -16.37 3.57
N PHE A 172 -1.56 -15.19 3.04
CA PHE A 172 -1.58 -13.95 3.85
C PHE A 172 -2.53 -14.05 5.03
N ARG A 173 -3.73 -14.63 4.84
CA ARG A 173 -4.70 -14.86 5.92
C ARG A 173 -4.15 -15.76 7.03
N LYS A 174 -3.37 -16.80 6.70
CA LYS A 174 -2.68 -17.67 7.68
C LYS A 174 -1.78 -16.86 8.60
N TYR A 175 -1.17 -15.79 8.10
CA TYR A 175 -0.30 -14.90 8.86
C TYR A 175 -1.02 -13.66 9.42
N GLY A 176 -2.33 -13.57 9.29
CA GLY A 176 -3.13 -12.43 9.80
C GLY A 176 -2.95 -11.14 9.04
N ILE A 177 -2.56 -11.22 7.75
CA ILE A 177 -2.38 -10.10 6.85
C ILE A 177 -3.58 -10.04 5.88
N ASP A 178 -4.26 -8.89 5.79
CA ASP A 178 -5.37 -8.69 4.87
C ASP A 178 -4.83 -8.45 3.43
N LEU A 179 -5.36 -9.17 2.44
CA LEU A 179 -5.12 -8.87 1.03
C LEU A 179 -6.16 -7.87 0.54
N ILE A 180 -5.73 -6.59 0.42
CA ILE A 180 -6.58 -5.47 0.06
C ILE A 180 -6.99 -5.56 -1.41
N SER A 181 -8.30 -5.55 -1.64
CA SER A 181 -8.87 -5.62 -2.99
C SER A 181 -8.99 -4.24 -3.61
N MET A 182 -8.62 -4.14 -4.89
CA MET A 182 -8.75 -2.90 -5.68
C MET A 182 -9.94 -3.00 -6.63
N ILE A 183 -10.71 -1.93 -6.75
CA ILE A 183 -11.74 -1.77 -7.77
C ILE A 183 -11.46 -0.53 -8.62
N ALA A 184 -11.70 -0.67 -9.92
CA ALA A 184 -11.60 0.39 -10.90
C ALA A 184 -12.95 0.55 -11.61
N PRO A 185 -13.17 1.60 -12.42
CA PRO A 185 -14.39 1.75 -13.23
C PRO A 185 -14.56 0.57 -14.19
N THR A 186 -15.31 -0.43 -13.78
CA THR A 186 -15.58 -1.69 -14.52
C THR A 186 -17.06 -2.06 -14.41
N SER A 187 -17.44 -3.30 -14.73
CA SER A 187 -18.82 -3.75 -14.61
C SER A 187 -19.30 -3.80 -13.16
N HIS A 188 -20.57 -3.51 -12.94
CA HIS A 188 -21.21 -3.55 -11.61
C HIS A 188 -21.11 -4.93 -10.97
N THR A 189 -21.27 -6.01 -11.76
CA THR A 189 -21.14 -7.39 -11.29
C THR A 189 -19.75 -7.66 -10.72
N ARG A 190 -18.68 -7.19 -11.41
CA ARG A 190 -17.30 -7.35 -10.96
C ARG A 190 -17.04 -6.62 -9.64
N ILE A 191 -17.53 -5.39 -9.51
CA ILE A 191 -17.40 -4.61 -8.26
C ILE A 191 -18.04 -5.36 -7.08
N ARG A 192 -19.27 -5.88 -7.26
CA ARG A 192 -19.97 -6.65 -6.21
C ARG A 192 -19.18 -7.90 -5.82
N THR A 193 -18.75 -8.69 -6.80
CA THR A 193 -17.98 -9.93 -6.55
C THR A 193 -16.70 -9.67 -5.77
N ILE A 194 -15.99 -8.56 -6.07
CA ILE A 194 -14.79 -8.17 -5.35
C ILE A 194 -15.15 -7.75 -3.91
N ALA A 195 -16.19 -6.93 -3.73
CA ALA A 195 -16.61 -6.42 -2.43
C ALA A 195 -17.03 -7.53 -1.46
N GLU A 196 -17.75 -8.56 -1.93
CA GLU A 196 -18.17 -9.70 -1.13
C GLU A 196 -17.00 -10.46 -0.48
N LYS A 197 -15.85 -10.51 -1.16
CA LYS A 197 -14.65 -11.22 -0.70
C LYS A 197 -13.55 -10.29 -0.17
N ALA A 198 -13.81 -8.98 -0.08
CA ALA A 198 -12.82 -8.02 0.34
C ALA A 198 -12.43 -8.16 1.82
N GLU A 199 -11.17 -7.90 2.12
CA GLU A 199 -10.56 -7.91 3.45
C GLU A 199 -10.02 -6.50 3.77
N GLY A 200 -9.96 -6.12 5.04
CA GLY A 200 -9.46 -4.81 5.47
C GLY A 200 -10.33 -3.66 4.96
N PHE A 201 -10.11 -3.21 3.76
CA PHE A 201 -10.91 -2.20 3.05
C PHE A 201 -10.90 -2.44 1.53
N VAL A 202 -11.78 -1.75 0.80
CA VAL A 202 -11.77 -1.73 -0.66
C VAL A 202 -11.06 -0.46 -1.14
N TYR A 203 -9.98 -0.63 -1.89
CA TYR A 203 -9.28 0.47 -2.57
C TYR A 203 -10.02 0.84 -3.85
N VAL A 204 -10.65 2.02 -3.87
CA VAL A 204 -11.38 2.53 -5.04
C VAL A 204 -10.48 3.40 -5.87
N VAL A 205 -10.14 2.92 -7.07
CA VAL A 205 -9.31 3.65 -8.03
C VAL A 205 -10.19 4.58 -8.86
N SER A 206 -9.91 5.87 -8.86
CA SER A 206 -10.75 6.89 -9.51
C SER A 206 -10.73 6.85 -11.04
N SER A 207 -9.83 6.10 -11.66
CA SER A 207 -9.72 5.99 -13.11
C SER A 207 -8.97 4.73 -13.55
N LEU A 208 -9.19 4.31 -14.78
CA LEU A 208 -8.34 3.33 -15.46
C LEU A 208 -7.01 3.97 -15.86
N GLY A 209 -5.90 3.30 -15.61
CA GLY A 209 -4.54 3.73 -15.97
C GLY A 209 -3.60 3.86 -14.76
N VAL A 210 -2.43 4.44 -14.98
CA VAL A 210 -1.38 4.58 -13.97
C VAL A 210 -1.66 5.72 -12.98
N THR A 211 -0.98 5.71 -11.83
CA THR A 211 -1.05 6.75 -10.80
C THR A 211 -0.62 8.13 -11.32
N GLY A 212 -1.13 9.20 -10.73
CA GLY A 212 -0.75 10.57 -11.08
C GLY A 212 -1.73 11.62 -10.52
N ILE A 213 -1.28 12.87 -10.42
CA ILE A 213 -2.11 14.00 -9.99
C ILE A 213 -3.09 14.36 -11.11
N ARG A 214 -4.39 14.50 -10.80
CA ARG A 214 -5.44 14.83 -11.77
C ARG A 214 -6.25 16.05 -11.34
N GLN A 215 -6.58 16.91 -12.30
CA GLN A 215 -7.41 18.09 -12.05
C GLN A 215 -8.90 17.76 -12.04
N ASN A 216 -9.35 16.84 -12.90
CA ASN A 216 -10.74 16.42 -13.00
C ASN A 216 -10.87 14.90 -12.90
N ILE A 217 -11.76 14.45 -12.03
CA ILE A 217 -12.18 13.05 -11.88
C ILE A 217 -13.59 12.96 -12.47
N THR A 218 -13.73 12.31 -13.62
CA THR A 218 -15.00 12.19 -14.36
C THR A 218 -15.77 10.91 -14.03
N THR A 219 -15.16 10.00 -13.29
CA THR A 219 -15.77 8.71 -12.89
C THR A 219 -16.81 8.93 -11.80
N ASP A 220 -17.95 8.27 -11.89
CA ASP A 220 -18.95 8.24 -10.83
C ASP A 220 -18.47 7.32 -9.67
N LEU A 221 -17.67 7.90 -8.80
CA LEU A 221 -17.13 7.20 -7.63
C LEU A 221 -18.22 6.91 -6.60
N GLY A 222 -19.26 7.75 -6.52
CA GLY A 222 -20.39 7.55 -5.64
C GLY A 222 -21.13 6.26 -5.97
N ALA A 223 -21.41 6.02 -7.24
CA ALA A 223 -22.03 4.79 -7.70
C ALA A 223 -21.17 3.55 -7.40
N MET A 224 -19.85 3.64 -7.58
CA MET A 224 -18.94 2.53 -7.26
C MET A 224 -18.96 2.19 -5.75
N VAL A 225 -18.86 3.19 -4.88
CA VAL A 225 -18.93 3.01 -3.42
C VAL A 225 -20.30 2.46 -3.01
N ALA A 226 -21.40 2.94 -3.62
CA ALA A 226 -22.74 2.41 -3.36
C ALA A 226 -22.85 0.92 -3.68
N LEU A 227 -22.28 0.46 -4.81
CA LEU A 227 -22.24 -0.96 -5.18
C LEU A 227 -21.46 -1.81 -4.17
N VAL A 228 -20.34 -1.28 -3.65
CA VAL A 228 -19.57 -1.96 -2.60
C VAL A 228 -20.40 -2.09 -1.32
N ARG A 229 -21.03 -1.00 -0.86
CA ARG A 229 -21.87 -1.00 0.35
C ARG A 229 -23.10 -1.90 0.23
N GLU A 230 -23.68 -2.01 -0.98
CA GLU A 230 -24.78 -2.93 -1.26
C GLU A 230 -24.34 -4.40 -1.13
N ALA A 231 -23.15 -4.75 -1.63
CA ALA A 231 -22.62 -6.10 -1.60
C ALA A 231 -22.00 -6.49 -0.23
N ASN A 232 -21.36 -5.55 0.46
CA ASN A 232 -20.72 -5.78 1.76
C ASN A 232 -20.77 -4.50 2.61
N PRO A 233 -21.83 -4.32 3.43
CA PRO A 233 -22.01 -3.11 4.25
C PRO A 233 -20.91 -2.88 5.29
N GLU A 234 -20.20 -3.95 5.69
CA GLU A 234 -19.19 -3.92 6.76
C GLU A 234 -17.78 -3.60 6.27
N ILE A 235 -17.57 -3.51 4.95
CA ILE A 235 -16.27 -3.23 4.37
C ILE A 235 -16.11 -1.73 4.06
N PRO A 236 -15.14 -1.03 4.68
CA PRO A 236 -14.89 0.36 4.36
C PRO A 236 -14.32 0.52 2.96
N CYS A 237 -14.56 1.69 2.35
CA CYS A 237 -14.03 2.10 1.06
C CYS A 237 -13.08 3.28 1.23
N ALA A 238 -11.91 3.22 0.61
CA ALA A 238 -11.00 4.37 0.50
C ALA A 238 -10.74 4.71 -0.97
N ILE A 239 -10.88 5.99 -1.33
CA ILE A 239 -10.66 6.47 -2.70
C ILE A 239 -9.23 6.98 -2.84
N GLY A 240 -8.54 6.47 -3.86
CA GLY A 240 -7.20 6.90 -4.26
C GLY A 240 -7.11 7.33 -5.71
N PHE A 241 -5.93 7.78 -6.12
CA PHE A 241 -5.56 8.30 -7.43
C PHE A 241 -6.00 9.75 -7.71
N GLY A 242 -5.00 10.59 -7.91
CA GLY A 242 -5.16 11.96 -8.39
C GLY A 242 -5.52 13.00 -7.34
N ILE A 243 -5.65 12.60 -6.07
CA ILE A 243 -5.95 13.51 -4.97
C ILE A 243 -4.66 14.21 -4.53
N ALA A 244 -4.70 15.54 -4.46
CA ALA A 244 -3.51 16.35 -4.15
C ALA A 244 -3.83 17.60 -3.30
N THR A 245 -5.11 18.01 -3.18
CA THR A 245 -5.48 19.21 -2.44
C THR A 245 -6.51 18.94 -1.35
N PRO A 246 -6.59 19.79 -0.33
CA PRO A 246 -7.58 19.68 0.74
C PRO A 246 -9.03 19.64 0.21
N GLU A 247 -9.35 20.45 -0.82
CA GLU A 247 -10.69 20.49 -1.41
C GLU A 247 -11.03 19.15 -2.11
N GLN A 248 -10.04 18.50 -2.71
CA GLN A 248 -10.23 17.17 -3.29
C GLN A 248 -10.41 16.12 -2.17
N ALA A 249 -9.63 16.19 -1.08
CA ALA A 249 -9.78 15.30 0.07
C ALA A 249 -11.15 15.44 0.72
N GLU A 250 -11.63 16.67 0.90
CA GLU A 250 -12.97 16.96 1.40
C GLU A 250 -14.05 16.33 0.52
N ARG A 251 -14.00 16.54 -0.81
CA ARG A 251 -14.96 15.94 -1.73
C ARG A 251 -14.97 14.41 -1.68
N MET A 252 -13.80 13.77 -1.59
CA MET A 252 -13.72 12.31 -1.53
C MET A 252 -14.17 11.77 -0.17
N GLY A 253 -13.89 12.48 0.91
CA GLY A 253 -14.40 12.16 2.25
C GLY A 253 -15.93 12.14 2.34
N LYS A 254 -16.63 12.96 1.52
CA LYS A 254 -18.10 12.92 1.39
C LYS A 254 -18.62 11.61 0.80
N ILE A 255 -17.83 10.98 -0.06
CA ILE A 255 -18.25 9.82 -0.84
C ILE A 255 -17.84 8.52 -0.15
N ALA A 256 -16.62 8.46 0.38
CA ALA A 256 -16.00 7.23 0.89
C ALA A 256 -15.67 7.33 2.40
N ASP A 257 -15.20 6.23 2.96
CA ASP A 257 -14.82 6.12 4.37
C ASP A 257 -13.35 6.49 4.60
N GLY A 258 -12.58 6.64 3.51
CA GLY A 258 -11.19 7.06 3.56
C GLY A 258 -10.70 7.70 2.26
N VAL A 259 -9.58 8.42 2.37
CA VAL A 259 -8.91 9.13 1.27
C VAL A 259 -7.45 8.72 1.23
N ILE A 260 -7.00 8.29 0.04
CA ILE A 260 -5.62 7.83 -0.19
C ILE A 260 -4.87 8.85 -1.03
N VAL A 261 -3.69 9.26 -0.59
CA VAL A 261 -2.86 10.25 -1.27
C VAL A 261 -1.45 9.72 -1.44
N GLY A 262 -1.04 9.51 -2.68
CA GLY A 262 0.30 9.01 -3.03
C GLY A 262 1.12 10.03 -3.80
N SER A 263 0.87 10.18 -5.11
CA SER A 263 1.73 10.94 -6.02
C SER A 263 2.03 12.37 -5.57
N ALA A 264 1.09 13.03 -4.87
CA ALA A 264 1.31 14.39 -4.36
C ALA A 264 2.36 14.42 -3.24
N ILE A 265 2.33 13.44 -2.35
CA ILE A 265 3.30 13.27 -1.26
C ILE A 265 4.67 12.88 -1.83
N VAL A 266 4.72 11.86 -2.67
CA VAL A 266 5.96 11.35 -3.28
C VAL A 266 6.66 12.44 -4.12
N LYS A 267 5.90 13.28 -4.84
CA LYS A 267 6.45 14.43 -5.56
C LYS A 267 7.12 15.43 -4.63
N GLN A 268 6.48 15.75 -3.50
CA GLN A 268 7.06 16.66 -2.51
C GLN A 268 8.34 16.06 -1.90
N ILE A 269 8.33 14.77 -1.56
CA ILE A 269 9.52 14.06 -1.05
C ILE A 269 10.67 14.16 -2.06
N GLY A 270 10.42 13.89 -3.35
CA GLY A 270 11.43 14.00 -4.40
C GLY A 270 12.00 15.41 -4.56
N THR A 271 11.21 16.45 -4.28
CA THR A 271 11.65 17.85 -4.36
C THR A 271 12.45 18.29 -3.13
N LEU A 272 12.01 17.87 -1.93
CA LEU A 272 12.54 18.34 -0.64
C LEU A 272 13.67 17.46 -0.11
N GLY A 273 13.77 16.21 -0.56
CA GLY A 273 14.76 15.24 -0.08
C GLY A 273 14.67 15.07 1.43
N THR A 274 15.80 15.15 2.13
CA THR A 274 15.90 14.98 3.59
C THR A 274 15.16 16.03 4.42
N LYS A 275 14.69 17.12 3.79
CA LYS A 275 13.87 18.16 4.43
C LYS A 275 12.38 17.89 4.38
N ALA A 276 11.94 16.77 3.77
CA ALA A 276 10.53 16.43 3.59
C ALA A 276 9.74 16.19 4.88
N PRO A 277 10.28 15.60 5.96
CA PRO A 277 9.46 15.10 7.07
C PRO A 277 8.52 16.15 7.68
N GLU A 278 9.00 17.36 7.97
CA GLU A 278 8.18 18.43 8.56
C GLU A 278 7.06 18.89 7.61
N VAL A 279 7.39 19.08 6.34
CA VAL A 279 6.43 19.52 5.31
C VAL A 279 5.37 18.47 5.06
N ILE A 280 5.77 17.19 4.98
CA ILE A 280 4.82 16.08 4.80
C ILE A 280 3.92 15.91 6.04
N GLY A 281 4.46 16.10 7.24
CA GLY A 281 3.65 16.13 8.47
C GLY A 281 2.57 17.20 8.41
N ALA A 282 2.93 18.45 8.07
CA ALA A 282 1.98 19.56 7.94
C ALA A 282 0.92 19.28 6.85
N TYR A 283 1.34 18.78 5.69
CA TYR A 283 0.44 18.39 4.61
C TYR A 283 -0.52 17.26 5.03
N THR A 284 -0.02 16.26 5.77
CA THR A 284 -0.85 15.17 6.32
C THR A 284 -1.96 15.72 7.21
N LYS A 285 -1.62 16.64 8.13
CA LYS A 285 -2.60 17.29 9.00
C LYS A 285 -3.68 18.02 8.22
N GLU A 286 -3.28 18.85 7.27
CA GLU A 286 -4.21 19.62 6.42
C GLU A 286 -5.17 18.72 5.64
N MET A 287 -4.65 17.64 5.04
CA MET A 287 -5.44 16.70 4.27
C MET A 287 -6.39 15.87 5.16
N LYS A 288 -5.93 15.46 6.36
CA LYS A 288 -6.77 14.76 7.36
C LYS A 288 -7.91 15.65 7.83
N GLU A 289 -7.64 16.88 8.20
CA GLU A 289 -8.64 17.85 8.62
C GLU A 289 -9.67 18.09 7.50
N ALA A 290 -9.21 18.24 6.26
CA ALA A 290 -10.08 18.44 5.11
C ALA A 290 -11.00 17.24 4.84
N SER A 291 -10.47 16.02 4.91
CA SER A 291 -11.27 14.80 4.70
C SER A 291 -12.38 14.61 5.74
N ASN A 292 -12.30 15.29 6.89
CA ASN A 292 -13.23 15.17 8.02
C ASN A 292 -14.10 16.44 8.25
N ARG A 293 -14.06 17.45 7.40
CA ARG A 293 -14.80 18.73 7.61
C ARG A 293 -16.31 18.58 7.81
N PHE A 294 -16.91 17.45 7.37
CA PHE A 294 -18.35 17.19 7.54
C PHE A 294 -18.78 16.81 8.96
N PHE A 295 -17.87 16.35 9.79
CA PHE A 295 -18.18 15.95 11.17
C PHE A 295 -18.14 17.14 12.15
N ILE A 296 -17.77 18.35 11.66
CA ILE A 296 -17.60 19.53 12.51
C ILE A 296 -18.86 20.45 12.44
N ASP A 297 -19.69 20.26 11.40
CA ASP A 297 -20.88 21.12 11.13
C ASP A 297 -22.21 20.48 11.56
N GLU A 298 -22.21 19.32 12.27
CA GLU A 298 -23.35 18.73 12.96
C GLU A 298 -23.15 18.81 14.50
#